data_cb63d9d277d0ea74db00648628166a79
#
_entry.id   cb63d9d277d0ea74db00648628166a79
#
_cell.length_a   1.000
_cell.length_b   1.000
_cell.length_c   1.000
_cell.angle_alpha   90.00
_cell.angle_beta   90.00
_cell.angle_gamma   90.00
#
_symmetry.space_group_name_H-M   'P 1'
#
loop_
_entity.id
_entity.type
_entity.pdbx_description
1 polymer ?
#
loop_
_entity_poly.entity_id
_entity_poly.type
_entity_poly.pdbx_seq_one_letter_code
_entity_poly.pdbx_strand_id
1 'polypeptide(L)'
;MINWLRSLLMIFYAPARGMREMRDRSLAPLAFMALASQVAYGLVTKRLAGAAGIGVISELSHAVKIIAVLALVLVPILTLVANTFDRRGSFRVVITQEYAPLATTIFYSLTAANVFAMLIAVVLHYSGIQANYVAYMIQHADESRAALPAALQTPEFAELFKNPVFLAYSVIAFFHRLLLALGVVFAVRETFRMSTARAFGVTAVGFFASVFVAPIAFALFSGVLGSPFLLILLFLLVRGFFSDIMGSHRAKAAFRQNLESATLNPADASAHYNLGLIHQSRGELDQARQRFERALEIDAEEIDASYQLGRIALQQKKYADAIQNFEHVVARNPAHSQHEVWREVAATYIAAGQFEDARTALNQFLEHRPSDPEGLYLMGRAHAGLGHKREATSLMQACIEAVKTAPAYKYRASKRWLNEAQQFIKSSQ
;
A
#
# COMPACT_ATOMS: atom_id res chain seq x y z
N MET A 1 0.12 -23.80 -6.10
CA MET A 1 0.66 -23.66 -7.45
C MET A 1 -0.42 -23.71 -8.54
N ILE A 2 -1.30 -24.71 -8.55
CA ILE A 2 -2.39 -24.87 -9.54
C ILE A 2 -3.35 -23.68 -9.60
N ASN A 3 -3.78 -23.14 -8.46
CA ASN A 3 -4.66 -21.97 -8.40
C ASN A 3 -4.01 -20.69 -8.98
N TRP A 4 -2.69 -20.61 -8.89
CA TRP A 4 -1.93 -19.47 -9.41
C TRP A 4 -1.85 -19.48 -10.93
N LEU A 5 -1.58 -20.67 -11.53
CA LEU A 5 -1.55 -20.85 -12.97
C LEU A 5 -2.95 -20.63 -13.58
N ARG A 6 -4.00 -21.10 -12.91
CA ARG A 6 -5.39 -20.84 -13.32
C ARG A 6 -5.70 -19.35 -13.36
N SER A 7 -5.29 -18.59 -12.32
CA SER A 7 -5.52 -17.15 -12.29
C SER A 7 -4.75 -16.40 -13.38
N LEU A 8 -3.52 -16.85 -13.72
CA LEU A 8 -2.78 -16.30 -14.87
C LEU A 8 -3.50 -16.55 -16.20
N LEU A 9 -4.02 -17.75 -16.40
CA LEU A 9 -4.73 -18.08 -17.62
C LEU A 9 -6.08 -17.37 -17.75
N MET A 10 -6.67 -16.90 -16.64
CA MET A 10 -7.93 -16.15 -16.67
C MET A 10 -7.87 -14.88 -17.51
N ILE A 11 -6.69 -14.25 -17.69
CA ILE A 11 -6.58 -13.04 -18.50
C ILE A 11 -7.06 -13.25 -19.95
N PHE A 12 -7.04 -14.50 -20.43
CA PHE A 12 -7.35 -14.84 -21.82
C PHE A 12 -8.82 -15.20 -22.06
N TYR A 13 -9.49 -15.81 -21.09
CA TYR A 13 -10.88 -16.23 -21.25
C TYR A 13 -11.85 -15.47 -20.33
N ALA A 14 -11.36 -14.84 -19.27
CA ALA A 14 -12.16 -14.06 -18.33
C ALA A 14 -11.34 -12.88 -17.73
N PRO A 15 -10.85 -11.91 -18.55
CA PRO A 15 -9.88 -10.90 -18.14
C PRO A 15 -10.38 -10.07 -16.94
N ALA A 16 -11.64 -9.67 -16.93
CA ALA A 16 -12.21 -8.91 -15.83
C ALA A 16 -12.21 -9.69 -14.49
N ARG A 17 -12.44 -11.00 -14.54
CA ARG A 17 -12.39 -11.86 -13.35
C ARG A 17 -10.96 -12.07 -12.88
N GLY A 18 -10.03 -12.33 -13.80
CA GLY A 18 -8.60 -12.46 -13.50
C GLY A 18 -8.04 -11.18 -12.88
N MET A 19 -8.39 -10.02 -13.42
CA MET A 19 -7.98 -8.72 -12.85
C MET A 19 -8.51 -8.50 -11.43
N ARG A 20 -9.78 -8.81 -11.17
CA ARG A 20 -10.36 -8.69 -9.82
C ARG A 20 -9.66 -9.60 -8.81
N GLU A 21 -9.33 -10.82 -9.20
CA GLU A 21 -8.63 -11.76 -8.33
C GLU A 21 -7.18 -11.32 -8.04
N MET A 22 -6.49 -10.75 -9.05
CA MET A 22 -5.11 -10.28 -8.91
C MET A 22 -4.98 -8.93 -8.21
N ARG A 23 -5.97 -8.05 -8.35
CA ARG A 23 -5.97 -6.70 -7.76
C ARG A 23 -5.68 -6.69 -6.26
N ASP A 24 -6.16 -7.68 -5.56
CA ASP A 24 -6.09 -7.75 -4.10
C ASP A 24 -4.90 -8.60 -3.59
N ARG A 25 -4.07 -9.10 -4.50
CA ARG A 25 -2.85 -9.85 -4.14
C ARG A 25 -1.67 -8.93 -3.82
N SER A 26 -0.66 -9.48 -3.16
CA SER A 26 0.56 -8.73 -2.84
C SER A 26 1.33 -8.34 -4.10
N LEU A 27 1.87 -7.12 -4.12
CA LEU A 27 2.59 -6.55 -5.27
C LEU A 27 3.91 -7.28 -5.57
N ALA A 28 4.67 -7.68 -4.55
CA ALA A 28 6.02 -8.19 -4.70
C ALA A 28 6.14 -9.48 -5.55
N PRO A 29 5.33 -10.54 -5.34
CA PRO A 29 5.38 -11.73 -6.21
C PRO A 29 5.01 -11.42 -7.66
N LEU A 30 4.06 -10.50 -7.91
CA LEU A 30 3.65 -10.10 -9.25
C LEU A 30 4.73 -9.27 -9.95
N ALA A 31 5.41 -8.37 -9.23
CA ALA A 31 6.56 -7.63 -9.75
C ALA A 31 7.71 -8.56 -10.13
N PHE A 32 8.01 -9.56 -9.27
CA PHE A 32 9.03 -10.56 -9.58
C PHE A 32 8.68 -11.39 -10.82
N MET A 33 7.43 -11.82 -10.96
CA MET A 33 6.99 -12.55 -12.15
C MET A 33 7.02 -11.69 -13.42
N ALA A 34 6.57 -10.45 -13.33
CA ALA A 34 6.65 -9.51 -14.44
C ALA A 34 8.12 -9.32 -14.88
N LEU A 35 9.04 -9.20 -13.91
CA LEU A 35 10.48 -9.10 -14.18
C LEU A 35 11.00 -10.37 -14.86
N ALA A 36 10.74 -11.54 -14.30
CA ALA A 36 11.19 -12.83 -14.85
C ALA A 36 10.63 -13.07 -16.25
N SER A 37 9.34 -12.82 -16.46
CA SER A 37 8.68 -12.96 -17.76
C SER A 37 9.22 -11.97 -18.79
N GLN A 38 9.57 -10.75 -18.38
CA GLN A 38 10.12 -9.73 -19.26
C GLN A 38 11.54 -10.09 -19.72
N VAL A 39 12.37 -10.64 -18.83
CA VAL A 39 13.68 -11.16 -19.18
C VAL A 39 13.56 -12.33 -20.17
N ALA A 40 12.67 -13.28 -19.88
CA ALA A 40 12.42 -14.42 -20.77
C ALA A 40 11.92 -13.97 -22.15
N TYR A 41 10.98 -13.01 -22.19
CA TYR A 41 10.49 -12.41 -23.43
C TYR A 41 11.64 -11.78 -24.25
N GLY A 42 12.49 -10.99 -23.64
CA GLY A 42 13.63 -10.36 -24.31
C GLY A 42 14.60 -11.39 -24.89
N LEU A 43 14.96 -12.41 -24.11
CA LEU A 43 15.88 -13.48 -24.54
C LEU A 43 15.30 -14.29 -25.70
N VAL A 44 14.05 -14.77 -25.57
CA VAL A 44 13.42 -15.63 -26.57
C VAL A 44 13.18 -14.87 -27.87
N THR A 45 12.55 -13.70 -27.81
CA THR A 45 12.14 -12.98 -29.02
C THR A 45 13.34 -12.42 -29.82
N LYS A 46 14.37 -11.93 -29.13
CA LYS A 46 15.59 -11.48 -29.78
C LYS A 46 16.38 -12.64 -30.41
N ARG A 47 16.43 -13.80 -29.75
CA ARG A 47 17.05 -15.00 -30.30
C ARG A 47 16.34 -15.50 -31.56
N LEU A 48 14.99 -15.53 -31.53
CA LEU A 48 14.20 -15.92 -32.71
C LEU A 48 14.28 -14.88 -33.85
N ALA A 49 14.56 -13.61 -33.51
CA ALA A 49 14.83 -12.58 -34.51
C ALA A 49 16.23 -12.63 -35.09
N GLY A 50 17.12 -13.53 -34.62
CA GLY A 50 18.49 -13.67 -35.13
C GLY A 50 19.50 -12.69 -34.53
N ALA A 51 19.20 -12.06 -33.39
CA ALA A 51 20.12 -11.16 -32.72
C ALA A 51 21.32 -11.92 -32.14
N ALA A 52 22.52 -11.41 -32.34
CA ALA A 52 23.76 -11.95 -31.77
C ALA A 52 24.09 -11.27 -30.44
N GLY A 53 24.82 -11.97 -29.54
CA GLY A 53 25.38 -11.37 -28.33
C GLY A 53 24.36 -11.03 -27.23
N ILE A 54 23.25 -11.76 -27.17
CA ILE A 54 22.19 -11.51 -26.14
C ILE A 54 22.70 -11.99 -24.78
N GLY A 55 22.96 -11.04 -23.87
CA GLY A 55 23.36 -11.33 -22.48
C GLY A 55 22.19 -11.28 -21.52
N VAL A 56 22.14 -12.25 -20.60
CA VAL A 56 21.10 -12.27 -19.53
C VAL A 56 21.15 -11.00 -18.67
N ILE A 57 22.34 -10.49 -18.37
CA ILE A 57 22.53 -9.28 -17.55
C ILE A 57 21.98 -8.04 -18.27
N SER A 58 22.18 -7.92 -19.58
CA SER A 58 21.63 -6.79 -20.36
C SER A 58 20.11 -6.83 -20.42
N GLU A 59 19.53 -8.03 -20.61
CA GLU A 59 18.06 -8.20 -20.58
C GLU A 59 17.48 -7.95 -19.19
N LEU A 60 18.15 -8.37 -18.12
CA LEU A 60 17.75 -8.07 -16.75
C LEU A 60 17.75 -6.55 -16.50
N SER A 61 18.82 -5.84 -16.89
CA SER A 61 18.90 -4.38 -16.77
C SER A 61 17.77 -3.69 -17.54
N HIS A 62 17.49 -4.16 -18.77
CA HIS A 62 16.40 -3.63 -19.58
C HIS A 62 15.03 -3.91 -18.95
N ALA A 63 14.79 -5.11 -18.46
CA ALA A 63 13.55 -5.50 -17.78
C ALA A 63 13.31 -4.68 -16.51
N VAL A 64 14.35 -4.45 -15.69
CA VAL A 64 14.26 -3.59 -14.49
C VAL A 64 13.84 -2.16 -14.87
N LYS A 65 14.40 -1.59 -15.95
CA LYS A 65 14.02 -0.25 -16.42
C LYS A 65 12.56 -0.19 -16.87
N ILE A 66 12.08 -1.20 -17.59
CA ILE A 66 10.66 -1.28 -18.00
C ILE A 66 9.74 -1.35 -16.78
N ILE A 67 10.05 -2.23 -15.83
CA ILE A 67 9.25 -2.36 -14.59
C ILE A 67 9.25 -1.03 -13.82
N ALA A 68 10.41 -0.37 -13.70
CA ALA A 68 10.52 0.92 -13.03
C ALA A 68 9.69 2.01 -13.74
N VAL A 69 9.72 2.09 -15.06
CA VAL A 69 8.91 3.04 -15.84
C VAL A 69 7.43 2.74 -15.69
N LEU A 70 7.01 1.48 -15.73
CA LEU A 70 5.61 1.12 -15.50
C LEU A 70 5.16 1.52 -14.09
N ALA A 71 5.94 1.19 -13.06
CA ALA A 71 5.60 1.48 -11.67
C ALA A 71 5.65 2.98 -11.35
N LEU A 72 6.70 3.69 -11.75
CA LEU A 72 6.97 5.06 -11.30
C LEU A 72 6.45 6.13 -12.26
N VAL A 73 6.12 5.77 -13.50
CA VAL A 73 5.61 6.71 -14.50
C VAL A 73 4.17 6.37 -14.90
N LEU A 74 3.95 5.16 -15.45
CA LEU A 74 2.65 4.82 -16.02
C LEU A 74 1.56 4.72 -14.94
N VAL A 75 1.80 4.01 -13.83
CA VAL A 75 0.81 3.85 -12.75
C VAL A 75 0.39 5.19 -12.14
N PRO A 76 1.30 6.10 -11.73
CA PRO A 76 0.91 7.43 -11.25
C PRO A 76 0.17 8.27 -12.30
N ILE A 77 0.59 8.26 -13.56
CA ILE A 77 -0.08 9.00 -14.64
C ILE A 77 -1.51 8.47 -14.85
N LEU A 78 -1.70 7.16 -14.93
CA LEU A 78 -3.02 6.56 -15.08
C LEU A 78 -3.91 6.88 -13.87
N THR A 79 -3.35 6.86 -12.65
CA THR A 79 -4.07 7.22 -11.43
C THR A 79 -4.50 8.69 -11.46
N LEU A 80 -3.61 9.59 -11.90
CA LEU A 80 -3.91 11.01 -12.04
C LEU A 80 -5.02 11.25 -13.08
N VAL A 81 -4.88 10.66 -14.27
CA VAL A 81 -5.85 10.79 -15.34
C VAL A 81 -7.20 10.20 -14.93
N ALA A 82 -7.23 9.01 -14.33
CA ALA A 82 -8.46 8.40 -13.82
C ALA A 82 -9.16 9.28 -12.78
N ASN A 83 -8.40 9.91 -11.88
CA ASN A 83 -8.94 10.81 -10.87
C ASN A 83 -9.54 12.09 -11.46
N THR A 84 -9.02 12.61 -12.58
CA THR A 84 -9.61 13.77 -13.27
C THR A 84 -10.97 13.45 -13.90
N PHE A 85 -11.17 12.20 -14.36
CA PHE A 85 -12.45 11.75 -14.92
C PHE A 85 -13.52 11.46 -13.85
N ASP A 86 -13.13 10.97 -12.67
CA ASP A 86 -14.07 10.44 -11.66
C ASP A 86 -14.12 11.27 -10.36
N ARG A 87 -13.25 12.28 -10.20
CA ARG A 87 -13.13 13.22 -9.05
C ARG A 87 -13.30 12.56 -7.68
N ARG A 88 -12.56 11.48 -7.41
CA ARG A 88 -12.67 10.68 -6.17
C ARG A 88 -12.04 11.30 -4.94
N GLY A 89 -11.40 12.46 -5.07
CA GLY A 89 -10.75 13.16 -3.96
C GLY A 89 -9.39 13.73 -4.31
N SER A 90 -8.59 14.06 -3.30
CA SER A 90 -7.23 14.55 -3.54
C SER A 90 -6.36 13.46 -4.16
N PHE A 91 -5.47 13.82 -5.08
CA PHE A 91 -4.56 12.88 -5.75
C PHE A 91 -3.76 12.02 -4.76
N ARG A 92 -3.32 12.62 -3.64
CA ARG A 92 -2.57 11.92 -2.60
C ARG A 92 -3.38 10.76 -1.99
N VAL A 93 -4.66 10.96 -1.73
CA VAL A 93 -5.54 9.92 -1.19
C VAL A 93 -5.76 8.82 -2.22
N VAL A 94 -6.07 9.20 -3.46
CA VAL A 94 -6.36 8.24 -4.54
C VAL A 94 -5.13 7.40 -4.87
N ILE A 95 -3.93 8.00 -4.95
CA ILE A 95 -2.71 7.24 -5.24
C ILE A 95 -2.33 6.29 -4.11
N THR A 96 -2.50 6.67 -2.85
CA THR A 96 -2.22 5.75 -1.73
C THR A 96 -3.18 4.57 -1.68
N GLN A 97 -4.41 4.75 -2.15
CA GLN A 97 -5.43 3.70 -2.14
C GLN A 97 -5.38 2.80 -3.37
N GLU A 98 -5.15 3.35 -4.56
CA GLU A 98 -5.31 2.63 -5.83
C GLU A 98 -3.99 2.28 -6.51
N TYR A 99 -2.84 2.79 -6.01
CA TYR A 99 -1.52 2.49 -6.61
C TYR A 99 -1.22 0.99 -6.62
N ALA A 100 -1.27 0.33 -5.46
CA ALA A 100 -0.93 -1.08 -5.37
C ALA A 100 -1.91 -1.97 -6.15
N PRO A 101 -3.25 -1.79 -6.07
CA PRO A 101 -4.21 -2.47 -6.92
C PRO A 101 -3.95 -2.30 -8.43
N LEU A 102 -3.66 -1.08 -8.88
CA LEU A 102 -3.38 -0.81 -10.27
C LEU A 102 -2.03 -1.40 -10.71
N ALA A 103 -0.99 -1.24 -9.91
CA ALA A 103 0.33 -1.81 -10.20
C ALA A 103 0.28 -3.35 -10.29
N THR A 104 -0.41 -4.04 -9.38
CA THR A 104 -0.57 -5.50 -9.42
C THR A 104 -1.26 -5.97 -10.69
N THR A 105 -2.33 -5.30 -11.11
CA THR A 105 -3.06 -5.65 -12.33
C THR A 105 -2.27 -5.32 -13.60
N ILE A 106 -1.47 -4.25 -13.61
CA ILE A 106 -0.57 -3.92 -14.74
C ILE A 106 0.57 -4.94 -14.84
N PHE A 107 1.20 -5.35 -13.72
CA PHE A 107 2.25 -6.39 -13.76
C PHE A 107 1.72 -7.75 -14.18
N TYR A 108 0.48 -8.07 -13.77
CA TYR A 108 -0.22 -9.25 -14.26
C TYR A 108 -0.45 -9.18 -15.79
N SER A 109 -0.88 -8.03 -16.31
CA SER A 109 -1.07 -7.78 -17.74
C SER A 109 0.24 -7.90 -18.52
N LEU A 110 1.34 -7.35 -17.97
CA LEU A 110 2.66 -7.45 -18.57
C LEU A 110 3.14 -8.91 -18.64
N THR A 111 2.99 -9.65 -17.54
CA THR A 111 3.36 -11.08 -17.50
C THR A 111 2.62 -11.87 -18.57
N ALA A 112 1.32 -11.64 -18.68
CA ALA A 112 0.49 -12.30 -19.69
C ALA A 112 0.89 -11.88 -21.12
N ALA A 113 1.08 -10.59 -21.37
CA ALA A 113 1.53 -10.09 -22.67
C ALA A 113 2.88 -10.68 -23.08
N ASN A 114 3.82 -10.79 -22.14
CA ASN A 114 5.12 -11.43 -22.38
C ASN A 114 4.98 -12.90 -22.78
N VAL A 115 4.21 -13.68 -22.03
CA VAL A 115 3.99 -15.12 -22.32
C VAL A 115 3.37 -15.31 -23.70
N PHE A 116 2.32 -14.54 -24.01
CA PHE A 116 1.65 -14.62 -25.31
C PHE A 116 2.53 -14.18 -26.46
N ALA A 117 3.24 -13.08 -26.29
CA ALA A 117 4.15 -12.59 -27.32
C ALA A 117 5.27 -13.61 -27.60
N MET A 118 5.76 -14.35 -26.58
CA MET A 118 6.70 -15.45 -26.79
C MET A 118 6.07 -16.59 -27.59
N LEU A 119 4.83 -16.98 -27.29
CA LEU A 119 4.10 -18.02 -28.06
C LEU A 119 3.88 -17.58 -29.51
N ILE A 120 3.45 -16.33 -29.73
CA ILE A 120 3.29 -15.74 -31.06
C ILE A 120 4.65 -15.75 -31.80
N ALA A 121 5.74 -15.35 -31.13
CA ALA A 121 7.07 -15.36 -31.73
C ALA A 121 7.50 -16.76 -32.20
N VAL A 122 7.26 -17.78 -31.39
CA VAL A 122 7.54 -19.18 -31.75
C VAL A 122 6.73 -19.58 -32.98
N VAL A 123 5.42 -19.33 -32.99
CA VAL A 123 4.56 -19.66 -34.11
C VAL A 123 4.98 -18.94 -35.40
N LEU A 124 5.23 -17.64 -35.32
CA LEU A 124 5.65 -16.82 -36.50
C LEU A 124 7.00 -17.27 -37.04
N HIS A 125 7.93 -17.67 -36.18
CA HIS A 125 9.23 -18.13 -36.57
C HIS A 125 9.19 -19.48 -37.32
N TYR A 126 8.55 -20.50 -36.67
CA TYR A 126 8.53 -21.85 -37.26
C TYR A 126 7.53 -22.02 -38.42
N SER A 127 6.50 -21.15 -38.54
CA SER A 127 5.62 -21.12 -39.71
C SER A 127 6.26 -20.46 -40.97
N GLY A 128 7.42 -19.82 -40.82
CA GLY A 128 8.04 -19.05 -41.90
C GLY A 128 7.40 -17.68 -42.16
N ILE A 129 6.31 -17.33 -41.50
CA ILE A 129 5.59 -16.03 -41.65
C ILE A 129 6.54 -14.87 -41.35
N GLN A 130 7.33 -14.98 -40.28
CA GLN A 130 8.29 -13.96 -39.88
C GLN A 130 9.35 -13.73 -40.97
N ALA A 131 9.90 -14.80 -41.54
CA ALA A 131 10.90 -14.71 -42.60
C ALA A 131 10.33 -14.08 -43.87
N ASN A 132 9.13 -14.50 -44.29
CA ASN A 132 8.43 -13.93 -45.45
C ASN A 132 8.11 -12.43 -45.23
N TYR A 133 7.67 -12.02 -44.04
CA TYR A 133 7.44 -10.63 -43.72
C TYR A 133 8.73 -9.81 -43.81
N VAL A 134 9.84 -10.31 -43.23
CA VAL A 134 11.15 -9.64 -43.30
C VAL A 134 11.60 -9.49 -44.73
N ALA A 135 11.52 -10.53 -45.54
CA ALA A 135 11.89 -10.50 -46.94
C ALA A 135 11.06 -9.46 -47.74
N TYR A 136 9.72 -9.47 -47.52
CA TYR A 136 8.82 -8.49 -48.12
C TYR A 136 9.17 -7.04 -47.75
N MET A 137 9.42 -6.79 -46.46
CA MET A 137 9.71 -5.44 -45.96
C MET A 137 11.07 -4.93 -46.49
N ILE A 138 12.08 -5.79 -46.57
CA ILE A 138 13.38 -5.44 -47.16
C ILE A 138 13.23 -5.11 -48.66
N GLN A 139 12.47 -5.91 -49.40
CA GLN A 139 12.23 -5.69 -50.82
C GLN A 139 11.50 -4.35 -51.09
N HIS A 140 10.56 -3.96 -50.20
CA HIS A 140 9.78 -2.74 -50.35
C HIS A 140 10.24 -1.62 -49.39
N ALA A 141 11.50 -1.66 -48.92
CA ALA A 141 12.01 -0.73 -47.91
C ALA A 141 11.96 0.73 -48.37
N ASP A 142 12.25 1.01 -49.62
CA ASP A 142 12.25 2.38 -50.15
C ASP A 142 10.82 2.92 -50.32
N GLU A 143 9.86 2.08 -50.72
CA GLU A 143 8.42 2.45 -50.79
C GLU A 143 7.86 2.69 -49.38
N SER A 144 8.15 1.81 -48.43
CA SER A 144 7.76 1.94 -47.06
C SER A 144 8.31 3.20 -46.40
N ARG A 145 9.53 3.57 -46.72
CA ARG A 145 10.16 4.83 -46.30
C ARG A 145 9.47 6.05 -46.91
N ALA A 146 9.17 6.02 -48.21
CA ALA A 146 8.49 7.14 -48.87
C ALA A 146 7.10 7.43 -48.32
N ALA A 147 6.43 6.42 -47.74
CA ALA A 147 5.13 6.56 -47.08
C ALA A 147 5.18 7.20 -45.65
N LEU A 148 6.38 7.37 -45.10
CA LEU A 148 6.56 7.96 -43.78
C LEU A 148 6.50 9.50 -43.82
N PRO A 149 6.08 10.18 -42.71
CA PRO A 149 6.24 11.62 -42.58
C PRO A 149 7.70 12.06 -42.81
N ALA A 150 7.90 13.21 -43.43
CA ALA A 150 9.24 13.71 -43.80
C ALA A 150 10.22 13.76 -42.62
N ALA A 151 9.74 14.04 -41.42
CA ALA A 151 10.57 14.05 -40.21
C ALA A 151 11.17 12.66 -39.83
N LEU A 152 10.63 11.57 -40.34
CA LEU A 152 11.08 10.20 -40.12
C LEU A 152 11.85 9.61 -41.29
N GLN A 153 12.04 10.37 -42.38
CA GLN A 153 12.79 9.92 -43.56
C GLN A 153 14.31 10.12 -43.43
N THR A 154 14.85 10.11 -42.21
CA THR A 154 16.31 10.24 -41.96
C THR A 154 17.07 9.00 -42.45
N PRO A 155 18.35 9.12 -42.84
CA PRO A 155 19.17 7.97 -43.24
C PRO A 155 19.25 6.88 -42.16
N GLU A 156 19.35 7.30 -40.88
CA GLU A 156 19.40 6.39 -39.73
C GLU A 156 18.13 5.56 -39.58
N PHE A 157 16.98 6.20 -39.82
CA PHE A 157 15.69 5.52 -39.77
C PHE A 157 15.50 4.58 -40.98
N ALA A 158 16.05 4.92 -42.13
CA ALA A 158 16.04 4.08 -43.32
C ALA A 158 16.81 2.76 -43.15
N GLU A 159 17.94 2.78 -42.44
CA GLU A 159 18.71 1.59 -42.12
C GLU A 159 17.93 0.59 -41.25
N LEU A 160 17.04 1.04 -40.41
CA LEU A 160 16.16 0.16 -39.59
C LEU A 160 15.25 -0.70 -40.46
N PHE A 161 14.71 -0.17 -41.59
CA PHE A 161 13.89 -0.93 -42.54
C PHE A 161 14.64 -1.94 -43.36
N LYS A 162 15.96 -1.86 -43.38
CA LYS A 162 16.87 -2.85 -44.05
C LYS A 162 17.45 -3.85 -43.07
N ASN A 163 17.27 -3.63 -41.75
CA ASN A 163 17.79 -4.52 -40.72
C ASN A 163 16.83 -5.69 -40.45
N PRO A 164 17.18 -6.94 -40.82
CA PRO A 164 16.29 -8.08 -40.67
C PRO A 164 15.96 -8.40 -39.22
N VAL A 165 16.90 -8.19 -38.29
CA VAL A 165 16.68 -8.43 -36.85
C VAL A 165 15.69 -7.44 -36.31
N PHE A 166 15.79 -6.16 -36.66
CA PHE A 166 14.85 -5.13 -36.26
C PHE A 166 13.44 -5.42 -36.79
N LEU A 167 13.31 -5.77 -38.07
CA LEU A 167 12.03 -6.09 -38.67
C LEU A 167 11.39 -7.33 -38.04
N ALA A 168 12.14 -8.40 -37.85
CA ALA A 168 11.67 -9.62 -37.21
C ALA A 168 11.18 -9.36 -35.77
N TYR A 169 11.92 -8.53 -35.02
CA TYR A 169 11.52 -8.15 -33.64
C TYR A 169 10.32 -7.21 -33.62
N SER A 170 10.21 -6.28 -34.57
CA SER A 170 9.18 -5.24 -34.59
C SER A 170 7.75 -5.81 -34.66
N VAL A 171 7.55 -6.90 -35.43
CA VAL A 171 6.27 -7.61 -35.52
C VAL A 171 5.85 -8.17 -34.17
N ILE A 172 6.77 -8.85 -33.49
CA ILE A 172 6.51 -9.45 -32.18
C ILE A 172 6.24 -8.34 -31.16
N ALA A 173 7.03 -7.27 -31.19
CA ALA A 173 6.86 -6.11 -30.32
C ALA A 173 5.53 -5.39 -30.54
N PHE A 174 5.01 -5.38 -31.76
CA PHE A 174 3.67 -4.83 -32.05
C PHE A 174 2.57 -5.63 -31.31
N PHE A 175 2.55 -6.95 -31.45
CA PHE A 175 1.58 -7.79 -30.75
C PHE A 175 1.73 -7.69 -29.23
N HIS A 176 2.95 -7.66 -28.71
CA HIS A 176 3.21 -7.49 -27.30
C HIS A 176 2.63 -6.16 -26.76
N ARG A 177 2.88 -5.03 -27.44
CA ARG A 177 2.35 -3.72 -27.05
C ARG A 177 0.82 -3.67 -27.11
N LEU A 178 0.23 -4.28 -28.13
CA LEU A 178 -1.23 -4.38 -28.27
C LEU A 178 -1.85 -5.16 -27.10
N LEU A 179 -1.31 -6.33 -26.78
CA LEU A 179 -1.76 -7.15 -25.66
C LEU A 179 -1.61 -6.44 -24.32
N LEU A 180 -0.47 -5.77 -24.11
CA LEU A 180 -0.25 -4.98 -22.91
C LEU A 180 -1.26 -3.82 -22.82
N ALA A 181 -1.48 -3.09 -23.90
CA ALA A 181 -2.42 -1.97 -23.92
C ALA A 181 -3.85 -2.43 -23.57
N LEU A 182 -4.32 -3.53 -24.15
CA LEU A 182 -5.61 -4.14 -23.81
C LEU A 182 -5.67 -4.57 -22.34
N GLY A 183 -4.60 -5.19 -21.83
CA GLY A 183 -4.48 -5.55 -20.42
C GLY A 183 -4.57 -4.34 -19.50
N VAL A 184 -3.92 -3.22 -19.84
CA VAL A 184 -3.98 -1.97 -19.07
C VAL A 184 -5.39 -1.36 -19.08
N VAL A 185 -6.13 -1.42 -20.20
CA VAL A 185 -7.54 -0.98 -20.24
C VAL A 185 -8.38 -1.76 -19.22
N PHE A 186 -8.24 -3.08 -19.19
CA PHE A 186 -8.95 -3.89 -18.19
C PHE A 186 -8.46 -3.62 -16.75
N ALA A 187 -7.16 -3.40 -16.55
CA ALA A 187 -6.61 -3.03 -15.25
C ALA A 187 -7.21 -1.73 -14.71
N VAL A 188 -7.27 -0.68 -15.53
CA VAL A 188 -7.88 0.61 -15.20
C VAL A 188 -9.38 0.44 -14.93
N ARG A 189 -10.10 -0.27 -15.82
CA ARG A 189 -11.53 -0.53 -15.66
C ARG A 189 -11.86 -1.18 -14.32
N GLU A 190 -11.17 -2.26 -13.97
CA GLU A 190 -11.48 -3.04 -12.77
C GLU A 190 -10.97 -2.35 -11.48
N THR A 191 -9.86 -1.61 -11.53
CA THR A 191 -9.36 -0.86 -10.38
C THR A 191 -10.27 0.32 -10.06
N PHE A 192 -10.59 1.13 -11.06
CA PHE A 192 -11.41 2.33 -10.87
C PHE A 192 -12.92 2.09 -11.08
N ARG A 193 -13.35 0.86 -11.34
CA ARG A 193 -14.77 0.48 -11.54
C ARG A 193 -15.50 1.38 -12.52
N MET A 194 -14.84 1.73 -13.62
CA MET A 194 -15.40 2.61 -14.66
C MET A 194 -15.86 1.81 -15.88
N SER A 195 -16.62 2.46 -16.79
CA SER A 195 -17.02 1.85 -18.06
C SER A 195 -15.82 1.58 -18.97
N THR A 196 -15.92 0.59 -19.86
CA THR A 196 -14.82 0.24 -20.79
C THR A 196 -14.40 1.43 -21.67
N ALA A 197 -15.35 2.24 -22.12
CA ALA A 197 -15.05 3.42 -22.92
C ALA A 197 -14.22 4.46 -22.14
N ARG A 198 -14.57 4.73 -20.87
CA ARG A 198 -13.79 5.63 -20.00
C ARG A 198 -12.41 5.06 -19.70
N ALA A 199 -12.30 3.76 -19.40
CA ALA A 199 -11.03 3.11 -19.17
C ALA A 199 -10.12 3.18 -20.39
N PHE A 200 -10.69 3.01 -21.59
CA PHE A 200 -9.96 3.19 -22.84
C PHE A 200 -9.44 4.62 -22.98
N GLY A 201 -10.29 5.64 -22.76
CA GLY A 201 -9.89 7.05 -22.80
C GLY A 201 -8.78 7.37 -21.78
N VAL A 202 -8.90 6.92 -20.53
CA VAL A 202 -7.86 7.08 -19.49
C VAL A 202 -6.55 6.41 -19.92
N THR A 203 -6.62 5.21 -20.47
CA THR A 203 -5.43 4.47 -20.93
C THR A 203 -4.78 5.16 -22.12
N ALA A 204 -5.56 5.62 -23.11
CA ALA A 204 -5.05 6.32 -24.26
C ALA A 204 -4.33 7.62 -23.88
N VAL A 205 -4.96 8.45 -23.04
CA VAL A 205 -4.36 9.68 -22.51
C VAL A 205 -3.12 9.37 -21.68
N GLY A 206 -3.17 8.34 -20.82
CA GLY A 206 -2.04 7.92 -20.00
C GLY A 206 -0.85 7.44 -20.82
N PHE A 207 -1.07 6.63 -21.85
CA PHE A 207 -0.01 6.21 -22.78
C PHE A 207 0.56 7.40 -23.55
N PHE A 208 -0.30 8.29 -24.06
CA PHE A 208 0.15 9.49 -24.77
C PHE A 208 1.05 10.35 -23.87
N ALA A 209 0.61 10.65 -22.65
CA ALA A 209 1.43 11.38 -21.69
C ALA A 209 2.75 10.66 -21.35
N SER A 210 2.72 9.33 -21.26
CA SER A 210 3.90 8.52 -20.97
C SER A 210 4.93 8.56 -22.09
N VAL A 211 4.54 8.80 -23.35
CA VAL A 211 5.49 8.94 -24.49
C VAL A 211 6.48 10.08 -24.23
N PHE A 212 6.05 11.17 -23.60
CA PHE A 212 6.93 12.30 -23.30
C PHE A 212 7.75 12.11 -22.04
N VAL A 213 7.19 11.44 -21.02
CA VAL A 213 7.82 11.29 -19.70
C VAL A 213 8.73 10.06 -19.63
N ALA A 214 8.37 8.95 -20.29
CA ALA A 214 9.10 7.69 -20.20
C ALA A 214 10.53 7.77 -20.73
N PRO A 215 10.87 8.45 -21.84
CA PRO A 215 12.25 8.56 -22.31
C PRO A 215 13.16 9.27 -21.28
N ILE A 216 12.65 10.34 -20.67
CA ILE A 216 13.37 11.09 -19.63
C ILE A 216 13.58 10.20 -18.39
N ALA A 217 12.54 9.52 -17.94
CA ALA A 217 12.61 8.59 -16.83
C ALA A 217 13.58 7.44 -17.15
N PHE A 218 13.53 6.88 -18.35
CA PHE A 218 14.41 5.80 -18.77
C PHE A 218 15.90 6.23 -18.79
N ALA A 219 16.19 7.44 -19.25
CA ALA A 219 17.53 8.03 -19.22
C ALA A 219 18.04 8.23 -17.78
N LEU A 220 17.19 8.79 -16.91
CA LEU A 220 17.49 8.98 -15.48
C LEU A 220 17.74 7.63 -14.78
N PHE A 221 16.89 6.63 -14.99
CA PHE A 221 17.08 5.29 -14.43
C PHE A 221 18.35 4.60 -14.98
N SER A 222 18.72 4.86 -16.21
CA SER A 222 19.98 4.34 -16.76
C SER A 222 21.19 4.89 -16.04
N GLY A 223 21.18 6.18 -15.68
CA GLY A 223 22.21 6.80 -14.85
C GLY A 223 22.22 6.29 -13.40
N VAL A 224 21.02 6.17 -12.79
CA VAL A 224 20.88 5.69 -11.41
C VAL A 224 21.30 4.22 -11.28
N LEU A 225 20.91 3.36 -12.21
CA LEU A 225 21.29 1.94 -12.20
C LEU A 225 22.80 1.73 -12.44
N GLY A 226 23.49 2.70 -13.05
CA GLY A 226 24.94 2.70 -13.20
C GLY A 226 25.70 3.14 -11.94
N SER A 227 25.02 3.72 -10.93
CA SER A 227 25.65 4.23 -9.71
C SER A 227 25.09 3.55 -8.46
N PRO A 228 25.87 2.73 -7.74
CA PRO A 228 25.45 2.11 -6.48
C PRO A 228 24.98 3.12 -5.42
N PHE A 229 25.64 4.28 -5.36
CA PHE A 229 25.27 5.36 -4.43
C PHE A 229 23.89 5.93 -4.71
N LEU A 230 23.58 6.22 -5.99
CA LEU A 230 22.27 6.73 -6.38
C LEU A 230 21.16 5.68 -6.19
N LEU A 231 21.47 4.40 -6.34
CA LEU A 231 20.54 3.31 -6.02
C LEU A 231 20.18 3.26 -4.54
N ILE A 232 21.17 3.41 -3.65
CA ILE A 232 20.95 3.46 -2.21
C ILE A 232 20.12 4.70 -1.85
N LEU A 233 20.46 5.86 -2.39
CA LEU A 233 19.71 7.10 -2.17
C LEU A 233 18.25 6.98 -2.65
N LEU A 234 18.03 6.45 -3.85
CA LEU A 234 16.69 6.18 -4.38
C LEU A 234 15.91 5.21 -3.48
N PHE A 235 16.55 4.12 -3.03
CA PHE A 235 15.94 3.17 -2.11
C PHE A 235 15.49 3.84 -0.81
N LEU A 236 16.33 4.70 -0.21
CA LEU A 236 16.01 5.42 1.02
C LEU A 236 14.84 6.40 0.84
N LEU A 237 14.82 7.14 -0.29
CA LEU A 237 13.75 8.09 -0.60
C LEU A 237 12.40 7.38 -0.86
N VAL A 238 12.43 6.25 -1.56
CA VAL A 238 11.22 5.55 -2.01
C VAL A 238 10.69 4.58 -0.94
N ARG A 239 11.55 4.12 -0.02
CA ARG A 239 11.19 3.17 1.05
C ARG A 239 10.00 3.64 1.89
N GLY A 240 9.97 4.91 2.30
CA GLY A 240 8.87 5.49 3.08
C GLY A 240 7.55 5.46 2.31
N PHE A 241 7.56 5.89 1.06
CA PHE A 241 6.40 5.90 0.18
C PHE A 241 5.84 4.48 -0.06
N PHE A 242 6.71 3.50 -0.32
CA PHE A 242 6.28 2.12 -0.50
C PHE A 242 5.78 1.48 0.80
N SER A 243 6.32 1.82 1.97
CA SER A 243 5.84 1.30 3.25
C SER A 243 4.39 1.70 3.51
N ASP A 244 4.03 2.95 3.22
CA ASP A 244 2.66 3.47 3.41
C ASP A 244 1.66 2.80 2.44
N ILE A 245 2.05 2.63 1.18
CA ILE A 245 1.23 1.94 0.17
C ILE A 245 1.03 0.47 0.56
N MET A 246 2.10 -0.23 0.92
CA MET A 246 2.03 -1.63 1.34
C MET A 246 1.23 -1.81 2.64
N GLY A 247 1.33 -0.85 3.58
CA GLY A 247 0.54 -0.83 4.81
C GLY A 247 -0.96 -0.76 4.52
N SER A 248 -1.37 0.16 3.64
CA SER A 248 -2.78 0.31 3.26
C SER A 248 -3.35 -0.94 2.56
N HIS A 249 -2.54 -1.60 1.74
CA HIS A 249 -2.94 -2.84 1.06
C HIS A 249 -3.12 -4.01 2.04
N ARG A 250 -2.20 -4.16 3.00
CA ARG A 250 -2.31 -5.17 4.08
C ARG A 250 -3.55 -4.94 4.95
N ALA A 251 -3.84 -3.68 5.30
CA ALA A 251 -5.03 -3.32 6.07
C ALA A 251 -6.33 -3.66 5.33
N LYS A 252 -6.40 -3.42 4.00
CA LYS A 252 -7.56 -3.80 3.17
C LYS A 252 -7.71 -5.33 3.08
N ALA A 253 -6.61 -6.07 2.94
CA ALA A 253 -6.62 -7.52 2.88
C ALA A 253 -7.08 -8.13 4.21
N ALA A 254 -6.57 -7.63 5.35
CA ALA A 254 -6.99 -8.05 6.68
C ALA A 254 -8.48 -7.77 6.92
N PHE A 255 -8.98 -6.58 6.52
CA PHE A 255 -10.40 -6.26 6.62
C PHE A 255 -11.28 -7.25 5.84
N ARG A 256 -10.91 -7.57 4.60
CA ARG A 256 -11.66 -8.52 3.78
C ARG A 256 -11.64 -9.92 4.39
N GLN A 257 -10.48 -10.38 4.86
CA GLN A 257 -10.35 -11.69 5.51
C GLN A 257 -11.24 -11.78 6.76
N ASN A 258 -11.22 -10.79 7.63
CA ASN A 258 -12.07 -10.79 8.84
C ASN A 258 -13.55 -10.64 8.48
N LEU A 259 -13.90 -9.88 7.44
CA LEU A 259 -15.28 -9.80 6.95
C LEU A 259 -15.77 -11.14 6.39
N GLU A 260 -14.91 -11.84 5.65
CA GLU A 260 -15.21 -13.19 5.13
C GLU A 260 -15.36 -14.19 6.29
N SER A 261 -14.47 -14.17 7.29
CA SER A 261 -14.59 -15.01 8.49
C SER A 261 -15.91 -14.75 9.24
N ALA A 262 -16.26 -13.48 9.47
CA ALA A 262 -17.51 -13.12 10.14
C ALA A 262 -18.79 -13.43 9.31
N THR A 263 -18.67 -13.53 7.98
CA THR A 263 -19.78 -13.95 7.10
C THR A 263 -19.94 -15.47 7.03
N LEU A 264 -18.82 -16.20 7.02
CA LEU A 264 -18.82 -17.67 7.01
C LEU A 264 -19.18 -18.26 8.39
N ASN A 265 -18.73 -17.62 9.46
CA ASN A 265 -19.07 -17.97 10.83
C ASN A 265 -19.50 -16.69 11.61
N PRO A 266 -20.81 -16.38 11.64
CA PRO A 266 -21.32 -15.22 12.39
C PRO A 266 -21.12 -15.30 13.90
N ALA A 267 -20.71 -16.44 14.44
CA ALA A 267 -20.37 -16.66 15.85
C ALA A 267 -18.85 -16.64 16.11
N ASP A 268 -18.05 -16.04 15.23
CA ASP A 268 -16.61 -15.83 15.43
C ASP A 268 -16.37 -14.48 16.14
N ALA A 269 -16.22 -14.52 17.47
CA ALA A 269 -15.96 -13.34 18.30
C ALA A 269 -14.67 -12.63 17.86
N SER A 270 -13.61 -13.37 17.56
CA SER A 270 -12.32 -12.82 17.16
C SER A 270 -12.39 -12.08 15.81
N ALA A 271 -13.19 -12.58 14.85
CA ALA A 271 -13.41 -11.89 13.59
C ALA A 271 -14.15 -10.55 13.81
N HIS A 272 -15.16 -10.51 14.67
CA HIS A 272 -15.86 -9.29 15.04
C HIS A 272 -14.96 -8.31 15.79
N TYR A 273 -14.15 -8.77 16.74
CA TYR A 273 -13.16 -7.95 17.44
C TYR A 273 -12.17 -7.30 16.44
N ASN A 274 -11.58 -8.09 15.53
CA ASN A 274 -10.65 -7.59 14.53
C ASN A 274 -11.29 -6.57 13.57
N LEU A 275 -12.55 -6.77 13.17
CA LEU A 275 -13.30 -5.78 12.39
C LEU A 275 -13.51 -4.50 13.20
N GLY A 276 -13.80 -4.60 14.50
CA GLY A 276 -13.89 -3.47 15.41
C GLY A 276 -12.61 -2.63 15.44
N LEU A 277 -11.44 -3.27 15.57
CA LEU A 277 -10.15 -2.60 15.54
C LEU A 277 -9.89 -1.88 14.20
N ILE A 278 -10.29 -2.48 13.08
CA ILE A 278 -10.13 -1.87 11.76
C ILE A 278 -11.03 -0.65 11.62
N HIS A 279 -12.31 -0.73 12.03
CA HIS A 279 -13.22 0.43 12.03
C HIS A 279 -12.71 1.54 12.95
N GLN A 280 -12.21 1.20 14.15
CA GLN A 280 -11.61 2.15 15.08
C GLN A 280 -10.41 2.88 14.47
N SER A 281 -9.50 2.16 13.80
CA SER A 281 -8.34 2.74 13.12
C SER A 281 -8.70 3.71 11.99
N ARG A 282 -9.90 3.57 11.41
CA ARG A 282 -10.46 4.46 10.38
C ARG A 282 -11.23 5.64 10.95
N GLY A 283 -11.39 5.70 12.28
CA GLY A 283 -12.23 6.71 12.94
C GLY A 283 -13.73 6.45 12.86
N GLU A 284 -14.14 5.28 12.41
CA GLU A 284 -15.53 4.84 12.25
C GLU A 284 -16.04 4.28 13.61
N LEU A 285 -16.11 5.15 14.64
CA LEU A 285 -16.29 4.74 16.03
C LEU A 285 -17.61 4.01 16.30
N ASP A 286 -18.71 4.38 15.65
CA ASP A 286 -20.00 3.72 15.84
C ASP A 286 -19.99 2.29 15.27
N GLN A 287 -19.36 2.10 14.13
CA GLN A 287 -19.19 0.77 13.52
C GLN A 287 -18.24 -0.09 14.36
N ALA A 288 -17.15 0.51 14.86
CA ALA A 288 -16.22 -0.18 15.77
C ALA A 288 -16.96 -0.67 17.03
N ARG A 289 -17.78 0.20 17.65
CA ARG A 289 -18.58 -0.13 18.81
C ARG A 289 -19.50 -1.33 18.55
N GLN A 290 -20.29 -1.29 17.47
CA GLN A 290 -21.18 -2.39 17.10
C GLN A 290 -20.43 -3.73 16.92
N ARG A 291 -19.22 -3.68 16.38
CA ARG A 291 -18.41 -4.89 16.18
C ARG A 291 -17.86 -5.43 17.50
N PHE A 292 -17.43 -4.57 18.43
CA PHE A 292 -16.98 -5.00 19.75
C PHE A 292 -18.13 -5.49 20.61
N GLU A 293 -19.31 -4.83 20.59
CA GLU A 293 -20.52 -5.31 21.25
C GLU A 293 -20.90 -6.70 20.74
N ARG A 294 -20.84 -6.91 19.41
CA ARG A 294 -21.12 -8.23 18.84
C ARG A 294 -20.11 -9.28 19.27
N ALA A 295 -18.82 -8.94 19.40
CA ALA A 295 -17.81 -9.86 19.91
C ALA A 295 -18.15 -10.32 21.34
N LEU A 296 -18.59 -9.39 22.23
CA LEU A 296 -19.00 -9.70 23.60
C LEU A 296 -20.32 -10.48 23.70
N GLU A 297 -21.25 -10.28 22.77
CA GLU A 297 -22.48 -11.09 22.70
C GLU A 297 -22.17 -12.56 22.38
N ILE A 298 -21.12 -12.80 21.61
CA ILE A 298 -20.68 -14.15 21.22
C ILE A 298 -19.81 -14.76 22.33
N ASP A 299 -18.85 -14.00 22.84
CA ASP A 299 -17.94 -14.41 23.90
C ASP A 299 -17.82 -13.30 24.95
N ALA A 300 -18.52 -13.48 26.08
CA ALA A 300 -18.50 -12.53 27.19
C ALA A 300 -17.11 -12.45 27.87
N GLU A 301 -16.21 -13.40 27.64
CA GLU A 301 -14.86 -13.40 28.17
C GLU A 301 -13.85 -12.67 27.23
N GLU A 302 -14.29 -12.09 26.10
CA GLU A 302 -13.48 -11.27 25.22
C GLU A 302 -13.17 -9.89 25.85
N ILE A 303 -12.32 -9.90 26.90
CA ILE A 303 -11.99 -8.71 27.70
C ILE A 303 -11.35 -7.58 26.85
N ASP A 304 -10.66 -7.92 25.75
CA ASP A 304 -10.07 -6.94 24.86
C ASP A 304 -11.16 -6.10 24.15
N ALA A 305 -12.32 -6.69 23.85
CA ALA A 305 -13.46 -5.96 23.30
C ALA A 305 -14.04 -4.97 24.32
N SER A 306 -14.18 -5.38 25.58
CA SER A 306 -14.58 -4.47 26.66
C SER A 306 -13.59 -3.31 26.85
N TYR A 307 -12.29 -3.60 26.80
CA TYR A 307 -11.26 -2.56 26.88
C TYR A 307 -11.40 -1.52 25.76
N GLN A 308 -11.63 -1.95 24.52
CA GLN A 308 -11.82 -1.03 23.40
C GLN A 308 -13.14 -0.25 23.50
N LEU A 309 -14.21 -0.86 23.98
CA LEU A 309 -15.49 -0.16 24.24
C LEU A 309 -15.32 0.93 25.29
N GLY A 310 -14.58 0.65 26.38
CA GLY A 310 -14.23 1.65 27.39
C GLY A 310 -13.50 2.84 26.80
N ARG A 311 -12.52 2.60 25.93
CA ARG A 311 -11.76 3.65 25.23
C ARG A 311 -12.63 4.48 24.28
N ILE A 312 -13.53 3.84 23.54
CA ILE A 312 -14.48 4.54 22.66
C ILE A 312 -15.43 5.40 23.49
N ALA A 313 -15.98 4.86 24.59
CA ALA A 313 -16.88 5.58 25.48
C ALA A 313 -16.17 6.80 26.12
N LEU A 314 -14.93 6.66 26.57
CA LEU A 314 -14.11 7.76 27.08
C LEU A 314 -13.91 8.87 26.02
N GLN A 315 -13.60 8.50 24.80
CA GLN A 315 -13.45 9.45 23.69
C GLN A 315 -14.77 10.18 23.37
N GLN A 316 -15.91 9.50 23.54
CA GLN A 316 -17.25 10.07 23.38
C GLN A 316 -17.73 10.83 24.63
N LYS A 317 -16.92 10.94 25.69
CA LYS A 317 -17.25 11.54 27.00
C LYS A 317 -18.39 10.85 27.71
N LYS A 318 -18.65 9.58 27.43
CA LYS A 318 -19.62 8.73 28.12
C LYS A 318 -18.92 8.03 29.30
N TYR A 319 -18.66 8.80 30.36
CA TYR A 319 -17.76 8.36 31.43
C TYR A 319 -18.31 7.15 32.20
N ALA A 320 -19.64 7.09 32.44
CA ALA A 320 -20.23 5.95 33.11
C ALA A 320 -20.05 4.64 32.33
N ASP A 321 -20.30 4.68 31.02
CA ASP A 321 -20.12 3.51 30.14
C ASP A 321 -18.64 3.11 30.07
N ALA A 322 -17.72 4.09 30.04
CA ALA A 322 -16.27 3.84 30.03
C ALA A 322 -15.82 3.15 31.32
N ILE A 323 -16.26 3.66 32.48
CA ILE A 323 -15.94 3.07 33.79
C ILE A 323 -16.45 1.63 33.86
N GLN A 324 -17.72 1.38 33.52
CA GLN A 324 -18.29 0.04 33.53
C GLN A 324 -17.48 -0.96 32.67
N ASN A 325 -17.10 -0.56 31.48
CA ASN A 325 -16.32 -1.42 30.58
C ASN A 325 -14.92 -1.69 31.14
N PHE A 326 -14.24 -0.68 31.67
CA PHE A 326 -12.91 -0.86 32.26
C PHE A 326 -12.94 -1.67 33.55
N GLU A 327 -13.95 -1.49 34.42
CA GLU A 327 -14.13 -2.30 35.63
C GLU A 327 -14.36 -3.76 35.30
N HIS A 328 -15.10 -4.05 34.20
CA HIS A 328 -15.26 -5.41 33.69
C HIS A 328 -13.91 -6.03 33.31
N VAL A 329 -13.01 -5.26 32.68
CA VAL A 329 -11.65 -5.72 32.34
C VAL A 329 -10.83 -5.96 33.60
N VAL A 330 -10.84 -5.00 34.55
CA VAL A 330 -10.07 -5.08 35.80
C VAL A 330 -10.50 -6.27 36.66
N ALA A 331 -11.80 -6.53 36.75
CA ALA A 331 -12.34 -7.64 37.52
C ALA A 331 -11.83 -9.02 37.02
N ARG A 332 -11.56 -9.15 35.73
CA ARG A 332 -11.09 -10.39 35.13
C ARG A 332 -9.59 -10.46 34.99
N ASN A 333 -8.96 -9.36 34.60
CA ASN A 333 -7.51 -9.28 34.38
C ASN A 333 -6.98 -7.91 34.83
N PRO A 334 -6.63 -7.74 36.12
CA PRO A 334 -6.07 -6.48 36.62
C PRO A 334 -4.72 -6.11 35.99
N ALA A 335 -4.01 -7.09 35.41
CA ALA A 335 -2.74 -6.89 34.70
C ALA A 335 -2.91 -6.63 33.20
N HIS A 336 -4.14 -6.48 32.72
CA HIS A 336 -4.44 -6.26 31.30
C HIS A 336 -3.60 -5.11 30.71
N SER A 337 -3.05 -5.34 29.52
CA SER A 337 -2.15 -4.39 28.85
C SER A 337 -0.99 -3.92 29.74
N GLN A 338 -0.38 -4.85 30.49
CA GLN A 338 0.70 -4.53 31.45
C GLN A 338 0.28 -3.46 32.48
N HIS A 339 -0.91 -3.60 33.04
CA HIS A 339 -1.54 -2.70 34.01
C HIS A 339 -2.02 -1.35 33.45
N GLU A 340 -1.94 -1.11 32.14
CA GLU A 340 -2.40 0.16 31.54
C GLU A 340 -3.88 0.41 31.73
N VAL A 341 -4.70 -0.64 31.94
CA VAL A 341 -6.12 -0.51 32.21
C VAL A 341 -6.39 0.41 33.41
N TRP A 342 -5.56 0.34 34.48
CA TRP A 342 -5.70 1.21 35.64
C TRP A 342 -5.48 2.69 35.35
N ARG A 343 -4.59 2.98 34.42
CA ARG A 343 -4.34 4.35 33.94
C ARG A 343 -5.56 4.89 33.15
N GLU A 344 -6.16 4.06 32.30
CA GLU A 344 -7.39 4.43 31.55
C GLU A 344 -8.60 4.62 32.50
N VAL A 345 -8.76 3.76 33.51
CA VAL A 345 -9.74 3.91 34.59
C VAL A 345 -9.56 5.27 35.27
N ALA A 346 -8.33 5.57 35.70
CA ALA A 346 -8.03 6.81 36.40
C ALA A 346 -8.24 8.05 35.51
N ALA A 347 -7.84 8.00 34.26
CA ALA A 347 -8.08 9.09 33.30
C ALA A 347 -9.61 9.35 33.13
N THR A 348 -10.42 8.29 33.14
CA THR A 348 -11.86 8.37 33.05
C THR A 348 -12.46 9.00 34.32
N TYR A 349 -12.01 8.58 35.51
CA TYR A 349 -12.45 9.17 36.79
C TYR A 349 -12.05 10.65 36.88
N ILE A 350 -10.85 11.06 36.45
CA ILE A 350 -10.43 12.46 36.39
C ILE A 350 -11.37 13.27 35.48
N ALA A 351 -11.70 12.71 34.30
CA ALA A 351 -12.61 13.36 33.37
C ALA A 351 -14.05 13.47 33.90
N ALA A 352 -14.45 12.55 34.73
CA ALA A 352 -15.74 12.55 35.45
C ALA A 352 -15.75 13.43 36.74
N GLY A 353 -14.58 13.97 37.15
CA GLY A 353 -14.45 14.73 38.39
C GLY A 353 -14.35 13.89 39.66
N GLN A 354 -14.18 12.57 39.54
CA GLN A 354 -14.09 11.61 40.65
C GLN A 354 -12.60 11.41 41.05
N PHE A 355 -12.04 12.42 41.73
CA PHE A 355 -10.58 12.48 41.94
C PHE A 355 -10.08 11.48 42.98
N GLU A 356 -10.86 11.08 43.99
CA GLU A 356 -10.49 10.04 44.96
C GLU A 356 -10.37 8.66 44.29
N ASP A 357 -11.35 8.31 43.45
CA ASP A 357 -11.35 7.04 42.72
C ASP A 357 -10.21 7.00 41.73
N ALA A 358 -9.92 8.12 41.05
CA ALA A 358 -8.80 8.29 40.19
C ALA A 358 -7.46 8.05 40.93
N ARG A 359 -7.29 8.62 42.12
CA ARG A 359 -6.11 8.45 42.96
C ARG A 359 -5.89 6.97 43.31
N THR A 360 -6.99 6.30 43.69
CA THR A 360 -6.94 4.87 44.04
C THR A 360 -6.51 4.01 42.86
N ALA A 361 -7.08 4.25 41.69
CA ALA A 361 -6.68 3.53 40.44
C ALA A 361 -5.23 3.81 40.06
N LEU A 362 -4.77 5.06 40.22
CA LEU A 362 -3.37 5.43 39.91
C LEU A 362 -2.37 4.85 40.89
N ASN A 363 -2.74 4.65 42.16
CA ASN A 363 -1.88 3.92 43.11
C ASN A 363 -1.62 2.50 42.60
N GLN A 364 -2.66 1.78 42.15
CA GLN A 364 -2.52 0.45 41.55
C GLN A 364 -1.62 0.46 40.31
N PHE A 365 -1.76 1.47 39.45
CA PHE A 365 -0.93 1.61 38.26
C PHE A 365 0.55 1.89 38.61
N LEU A 366 0.80 2.90 39.46
CA LEU A 366 2.14 3.35 39.81
C LEU A 366 2.90 2.39 40.71
N GLU A 367 2.22 1.48 41.43
CA GLU A 367 2.86 0.39 42.14
C GLU A 367 3.68 -0.49 41.18
N HIS A 368 3.17 -0.74 39.98
CA HIS A 368 3.83 -1.53 38.95
C HIS A 368 4.70 -0.72 38.00
N ARG A 369 4.40 0.60 37.85
CA ARG A 369 5.10 1.51 36.95
C ARG A 369 5.40 2.87 37.61
N PRO A 370 6.27 2.90 38.63
CA PRO A 370 6.49 4.08 39.48
C PRO A 370 7.04 5.31 38.74
N SER A 371 7.68 5.12 37.61
CA SER A 371 8.28 6.19 36.80
C SER A 371 7.55 6.45 35.48
N ASP A 372 6.29 6.03 35.35
CA ASP A 372 5.50 6.30 34.16
C ASP A 372 5.10 7.80 34.11
N PRO A 373 5.54 8.57 33.08
CA PRO A 373 5.28 10.01 33.06
C PRO A 373 3.81 10.39 32.97
N GLU A 374 3.00 9.61 32.26
CA GLU A 374 1.56 9.83 32.14
C GLU A 374 0.85 9.53 33.45
N GLY A 375 1.18 8.42 34.10
CA GLY A 375 0.66 8.05 35.41
C GLY A 375 0.96 9.09 36.47
N LEU A 376 2.21 9.58 36.53
CA LEU A 376 2.62 10.66 37.44
C LEU A 376 1.88 11.97 37.18
N TYR A 377 1.71 12.34 35.90
CA TYR A 377 0.93 13.52 35.51
C TYR A 377 -0.53 13.40 35.96
N LEU A 378 -1.18 12.25 35.65
CA LEU A 378 -2.57 12.03 36.05
C LEU A 378 -2.76 12.00 37.57
N MET A 379 -1.81 11.41 38.32
CA MET A 379 -1.82 11.45 39.79
C MET A 379 -1.72 12.90 40.30
N GLY A 380 -0.86 13.72 39.69
CA GLY A 380 -0.79 15.15 40.00
C GLY A 380 -2.10 15.87 39.72
N ARG A 381 -2.80 15.52 38.63
CA ARG A 381 -4.13 16.05 38.29
C ARG A 381 -5.20 15.63 39.30
N ALA A 382 -5.19 14.38 39.77
CA ALA A 382 -6.09 13.88 40.81
C ALA A 382 -5.88 14.64 42.14
N HIS A 383 -4.65 14.79 42.60
CA HIS A 383 -4.32 15.58 43.80
C HIS A 383 -4.72 17.07 43.66
N ALA A 384 -4.55 17.68 42.49
CA ALA A 384 -4.99 19.03 42.24
C ALA A 384 -6.51 19.18 42.37
N GLY A 385 -7.27 18.22 41.80
CA GLY A 385 -8.73 18.18 41.93
C GLY A 385 -9.20 18.03 43.37
N LEU A 386 -8.42 17.37 44.23
CA LEU A 386 -8.68 17.25 45.68
C LEU A 386 -8.20 18.44 46.49
N GLY A 387 -7.60 19.46 45.86
CA GLY A 387 -7.07 20.63 46.56
C GLY A 387 -5.67 20.43 47.17
N HIS A 388 -5.03 19.29 46.97
CA HIS A 388 -3.74 18.95 47.53
C HIS A 388 -2.60 19.56 46.66
N LYS A 389 -2.44 20.88 46.67
CA LYS A 389 -1.57 21.63 45.79
C LYS A 389 -0.09 21.25 45.89
N ARG A 390 0.42 20.95 47.10
CA ARG A 390 1.82 20.60 47.31
C ARG A 390 2.17 19.27 46.68
N GLU A 391 1.34 18.26 46.90
CA GLU A 391 1.45 16.91 46.36
C GLU A 391 1.33 16.95 44.83
N ALA A 392 0.37 17.70 44.32
CA ALA A 392 0.21 17.90 42.88
C ALA A 392 1.47 18.46 42.23
N THR A 393 2.07 19.53 42.81
CA THR A 393 3.31 20.12 42.30
C THR A 393 4.49 19.15 42.36
N SER A 394 4.61 18.40 43.45
CA SER A 394 5.66 17.38 43.61
C SER A 394 5.57 16.28 42.55
N LEU A 395 4.35 15.79 42.25
CA LEU A 395 4.10 14.79 41.22
C LEU A 395 4.35 15.31 39.82
N MET A 396 4.02 16.58 39.53
CA MET A 396 4.38 17.23 38.27
C MET A 396 5.91 17.36 38.07
N GLN A 397 6.65 17.64 39.15
CA GLN A 397 8.12 17.65 39.12
C GLN A 397 8.67 16.23 38.86
N ALA A 398 8.12 15.21 39.52
CA ALA A 398 8.47 13.80 39.30
C ALA A 398 8.21 13.37 37.84
N CYS A 399 7.07 13.80 37.27
CA CYS A 399 6.77 13.58 35.84
C CYS A 399 7.82 14.20 34.92
N ILE A 400 8.20 15.46 35.17
CA ILE A 400 9.23 16.16 34.38
C ILE A 400 10.58 15.41 34.45
N GLU A 401 10.96 14.94 35.65
CA GLU A 401 12.20 14.22 35.85
C GLU A 401 12.17 12.85 35.17
N ALA A 402 11.05 12.13 35.28
CA ALA A 402 10.87 10.85 34.60
C ALA A 402 11.01 10.96 33.07
N VAL A 403 10.53 12.05 32.45
CA VAL A 403 10.70 12.28 31.01
C VAL A 403 12.15 12.64 30.67
N LYS A 404 12.83 13.47 31.48
CA LYS A 404 14.21 13.90 31.23
C LYS A 404 15.23 12.76 31.36
N THR A 405 14.99 11.85 32.28
CA THR A 405 15.85 10.67 32.53
C THR A 405 15.53 9.48 31.63
N ALA A 406 14.41 9.55 30.87
CA ALA A 406 14.01 8.48 29.97
C ALA A 406 15.00 8.31 28.81
N PRO A 407 15.22 7.08 28.31
CA PRO A 407 16.00 6.82 27.11
C PRO A 407 15.49 7.62 25.90
N ALA A 408 16.38 8.00 24.99
CA ALA A 408 16.08 8.87 23.85
C ALA A 408 14.89 8.41 22.99
N TYR A 409 14.69 7.10 22.83
CA TYR A 409 13.57 6.54 22.08
C TYR A 409 12.21 6.75 22.76
N LYS A 410 12.16 6.84 24.10
CA LYS A 410 10.94 7.12 24.88
C LYS A 410 10.66 8.62 25.01
N TYR A 411 11.71 9.45 24.97
CA TYR A 411 11.58 10.90 25.15
C TYR A 411 10.56 11.54 24.21
N ARG A 412 10.59 11.17 22.92
CA ARG A 412 9.65 11.75 21.93
C ARG A 412 8.18 11.44 22.26
N ALA A 413 7.89 10.23 22.70
CA ALA A 413 6.54 9.81 23.07
C ALA A 413 6.05 10.51 24.35
N SER A 414 6.97 10.74 25.31
CA SER A 414 6.65 11.29 26.63
C SER A 414 6.74 12.82 26.70
N LYS A 415 7.27 13.49 25.66
CA LYS A 415 7.49 14.95 25.64
C LYS A 415 6.21 15.77 25.89
N ARG A 416 5.06 15.24 25.52
CA ARG A 416 3.76 15.85 25.79
C ARG A 416 3.56 16.07 27.29
N TRP A 417 3.80 15.06 28.09
CA TRP A 417 3.62 15.09 29.55
C TRP A 417 4.58 16.04 30.24
N LEU A 418 5.83 16.16 29.73
CA LEU A 418 6.76 17.18 30.17
C LEU A 418 6.17 18.59 30.01
N ASN A 419 5.64 18.90 28.82
CA ASN A 419 5.10 20.24 28.52
C ASN A 419 3.86 20.53 29.35
N GLU A 420 2.95 19.58 29.49
CA GLU A 420 1.73 19.72 30.28
C GLU A 420 2.03 19.90 31.79
N ALA A 421 2.99 19.13 32.33
CA ALA A 421 3.42 19.27 33.71
C ALA A 421 4.08 20.62 33.99
N GLN A 422 4.94 21.11 33.07
CA GLN A 422 5.53 22.44 33.18
C GLN A 422 4.50 23.56 33.12
N GLN A 423 3.51 23.43 32.23
CA GLN A 423 2.43 24.40 32.12
C GLN A 423 1.58 24.44 33.40
N PHE A 424 1.28 23.25 33.97
CA PHE A 424 0.54 23.16 35.23
C PHE A 424 1.25 23.89 36.37
N ILE A 425 2.58 23.66 36.54
CA ILE A 425 3.36 24.33 37.60
C ILE A 425 3.33 25.86 37.43
N LYS A 426 3.49 26.34 36.17
CA LYS A 426 3.45 27.80 35.89
C LYS A 426 2.08 28.41 36.18
N SER A 427 0.99 27.73 35.95
CA SER A 427 -0.36 28.23 36.21
C SER A 427 -0.77 28.14 37.68
N SER A 428 -0.02 27.39 38.50
CA SER A 428 -0.28 27.19 39.93
C SER A 428 0.54 28.08 40.86
N GLN A 429 1.54 28.81 40.29
CA GLN A 429 2.28 29.86 40.93
C GLN A 429 1.56 31.21 40.82
#